data_d56f8fffd49bb2d30f31afb9dec83731
#
_entry.id   d56f8fffd49bb2d30f31afb9dec83731
#
_cell.length_a   1.000
_cell.length_b   1.000
_cell.length_c   1.000
_cell.angle_alpha   90.00
_cell.angle_beta   90.00
_cell.angle_gamma   90.00
#
_symmetry.space_group_name_H-M   'P 1'
#
loop_
_entity.id
_entity.type
_entity.pdbx_description
1 polymer ?
#
loop_
_entity_poly.entity_id
_entity_poly.type
_entity_poly.pdbx_seq_one_letter_code
_entity_poly.pdbx_strand_id
1 'polypeptide(L)'
;VTTSGGDIESDQVSLSYTIGQLKVNTIEKVDSSILELDFIQGVQYAIDVFDCRDFNNIKISVFPNPTSSLVNISMENINDELRVIVFDVAGREIYDNSFVENEFSIDFSSYSEGIYILGFYNFCGLFRSFKVAVNKQ
;
A
#
# COMPACT_ATOMS: atom_id res chain seq x y z
N VAL A 1 -39.53 -9.12 18.97
CA VAL A 1 -38.78 -7.90 18.61
C VAL A 1 -38.92 -7.71 17.13
N THR A 2 -39.72 -6.74 16.71
CA THR A 2 -39.84 -6.38 15.30
C THR A 2 -38.59 -5.58 14.89
N THR A 3 -37.75 -6.16 14.07
CA THR A 3 -36.68 -5.44 13.43
C THR A 3 -37.30 -4.52 12.37
N SER A 4 -37.01 -3.23 12.44
CA SER A 4 -37.38 -2.25 11.41
C SER A 4 -36.23 -2.05 10.49
N GLY A 5 -36.43 -2.17 9.18
CA GLY A 5 -35.45 -1.95 8.16
C GLY A 5 -36.11 -1.41 6.88
N GLY A 6 -35.31 -1.00 5.94
CA GLY A 6 -35.77 -0.52 4.66
C GLY A 6 -34.69 -0.60 3.59
N ASP A 7 -35.12 -0.56 2.34
CA ASP A 7 -34.27 -0.54 1.17
C ASP A 7 -34.45 0.79 0.45
N ILE A 8 -33.35 1.39 0.07
CA ILE A 8 -33.29 2.60 -0.75
C ILE A 8 -32.57 2.21 -2.04
N GLU A 9 -33.27 2.35 -3.16
CA GLU A 9 -32.71 2.06 -4.47
C GLU A 9 -32.66 3.34 -5.32
N SER A 10 -31.53 3.55 -5.97
CA SER A 10 -31.34 4.51 -7.05
C SER A 10 -30.65 3.81 -8.21
N ASP A 11 -30.65 4.43 -9.39
CA ASP A 11 -30.13 3.82 -10.63
C ASP A 11 -28.67 3.32 -10.54
N GLN A 12 -27.94 3.66 -9.51
CA GLN A 12 -26.54 3.26 -9.34
C GLN A 12 -26.17 2.72 -7.95
N VAL A 13 -27.06 2.83 -6.97
CA VAL A 13 -26.79 2.42 -5.59
C VAL A 13 -28.02 1.81 -4.96
N SER A 14 -27.87 0.63 -4.36
CA SER A 14 -28.86 -0.01 -3.52
C SER A 14 -28.35 -0.07 -2.08
N LEU A 15 -29.14 0.47 -1.14
CA LEU A 15 -28.82 0.48 0.29
C LEU A 15 -29.90 -0.22 1.07
N SER A 16 -29.55 -1.30 1.75
CA SER A 16 -30.42 -1.99 2.70
C SER A 16 -29.96 -1.72 4.14
N TYR A 17 -30.88 -1.32 5.00
CA TYR A 17 -30.57 -1.13 6.41
C TYR A 17 -31.56 -1.86 7.33
N THR A 18 -31.06 -2.31 8.48
CA THR A 18 -31.89 -2.94 9.53
C THR A 18 -31.54 -2.32 10.87
N ILE A 19 -32.53 -1.80 11.56
CA ILE A 19 -32.34 -1.26 12.91
C ILE A 19 -32.28 -2.43 13.90
N GLY A 20 -31.16 -2.57 14.61
CA GLY A 20 -30.93 -3.57 15.65
C GLY A 20 -30.10 -4.79 15.24
N GLN A 21 -29.68 -4.89 13.98
CA GLN A 21 -28.66 -5.85 13.54
C GLN A 21 -27.69 -5.19 12.58
N LEU A 22 -26.39 -5.34 12.86
CA LEU A 22 -25.34 -5.00 11.91
C LEU A 22 -25.22 -6.14 10.89
N LYS A 23 -25.72 -5.92 9.70
CA LYS A 23 -25.51 -6.83 8.58
C LYS A 23 -24.58 -6.16 7.60
N VAL A 24 -23.38 -6.69 7.45
CA VAL A 24 -22.48 -6.31 6.38
C VAL A 24 -23.00 -6.95 5.10
N ASN A 25 -23.53 -6.17 4.18
CA ASN A 25 -23.84 -6.62 2.84
C ASN A 25 -22.69 -6.20 1.92
N THR A 26 -22.02 -7.17 1.37
CA THR A 26 -21.05 -6.95 0.28
C THR A 26 -21.84 -6.55 -0.96
N ILE A 27 -21.61 -5.38 -1.49
CA ILE A 27 -22.19 -4.96 -2.76
C ILE A 27 -21.40 -5.63 -3.87
N GLU A 28 -22.03 -6.56 -4.59
CA GLU A 28 -21.42 -7.14 -5.79
C GLU A 28 -21.37 -6.09 -6.90
N LYS A 29 -20.23 -6.03 -7.53
CA LYS A 29 -19.77 -5.22 -8.65
C LYS A 29 -20.85 -4.63 -9.55
N VAL A 30 -20.86 -3.32 -9.65
CA VAL A 30 -21.28 -2.62 -10.88
C VAL A 30 -20.14 -1.72 -11.32
N ASP A 31 -19.46 -2.17 -12.37
CA ASP A 31 -18.55 -1.44 -13.26
C ASP A 31 -17.69 -0.31 -12.67
N SER A 32 -16.40 -0.62 -12.52
CA SER A 32 -15.20 0.21 -12.41
C SER A 32 -15.06 1.24 -11.27
N SER A 33 -15.94 1.32 -10.30
CA SER A 33 -15.66 2.02 -9.04
C SER A 33 -16.38 1.32 -7.89
N ILE A 34 -15.61 0.62 -7.06
CA ILE A 34 -16.14 -0.08 -5.90
C ILE A 34 -16.19 0.93 -4.76
N LEU A 35 -17.40 1.35 -4.38
CA LEU A 35 -17.65 1.98 -3.09
C LEU A 35 -17.92 0.87 -2.08
N GLU A 36 -16.99 0.59 -1.22
CA GLU A 36 -17.20 -0.26 -0.06
C GLU A 36 -17.71 0.62 1.08
N LEU A 37 -18.93 0.36 1.55
CA LEU A 37 -19.52 1.06 2.68
C LEU A 37 -19.37 0.18 3.91
N ASP A 38 -18.47 0.54 4.80
CA ASP A 38 -18.34 -0.08 6.11
C ASP A 38 -19.19 0.65 7.14
N PHE A 39 -20.06 -0.10 7.83
CA PHE A 39 -20.85 0.40 8.95
C PHE A 39 -20.18 0.01 10.27
N ILE A 40 -19.57 0.96 10.95
CA ILE A 40 -19.04 0.76 12.29
C ILE A 40 -19.83 1.64 13.25
N GLN A 41 -20.58 1.02 14.19
CA GLN A 41 -21.30 1.70 15.26
C GLN A 41 -22.23 2.84 14.81
N GLY A 42 -22.97 2.63 13.71
CA GLY A 42 -23.95 3.62 13.23
C GLY A 42 -23.33 4.81 12.48
N VAL A 43 -22.03 4.79 12.21
CA VAL A 43 -21.36 5.76 11.34
C VAL A 43 -21.14 5.15 9.97
N GLN A 44 -21.66 5.80 8.96
CA GLN A 44 -21.51 5.43 7.57
C GLN A 44 -20.44 6.31 6.92
N TYR A 45 -19.39 5.68 6.36
CA TYR A 45 -18.43 6.39 5.52
C TYR A 45 -18.14 5.58 4.26
N ALA A 46 -18.00 6.31 3.17
CA ALA A 46 -17.59 5.71 1.92
C ALA A 46 -16.06 5.58 1.94
N ILE A 47 -15.56 4.36 1.75
CA ILE A 47 -14.17 4.12 1.49
C ILE A 47 -14.01 4.06 -0.03
N ASP A 48 -13.28 4.99 -0.58
CA ASP A 48 -12.82 4.87 -1.96
C ASP A 48 -11.89 3.66 -2.03
N VAL A 49 -12.36 2.59 -2.64
CA VAL A 49 -11.52 1.41 -2.88
C VAL A 49 -10.58 1.74 -4.04
N PHE A 50 -9.40 2.16 -3.69
CA PHE A 50 -8.34 2.32 -4.69
C PHE A 50 -8.02 0.95 -5.31
N ASP A 51 -8.05 0.87 -6.63
CA ASP A 51 -7.69 -0.34 -7.33
C ASP A 51 -6.17 -0.58 -7.22
N CYS A 52 -5.78 -1.48 -6.34
CA CYS A 52 -4.39 -1.85 -6.10
C CYS A 52 -3.72 -2.56 -7.30
N ARG A 53 -4.43 -2.75 -8.41
CA ARG A 53 -3.93 -3.45 -9.60
C ARG A 53 -3.04 -2.61 -10.50
N ASP A 54 -3.11 -1.29 -10.42
CA ASP A 54 -2.39 -0.38 -11.30
C ASP A 54 -0.87 -0.29 -11.05
N PHE A 55 -0.39 -0.85 -9.93
CA PHE A 55 1.04 -0.83 -9.57
C PHE A 55 1.90 -1.86 -10.32
N ASN A 56 1.31 -2.71 -11.14
CA ASN A 56 2.04 -3.66 -11.98
C ASN A 56 2.93 -2.97 -13.05
N ASN A 57 2.61 -1.72 -13.39
CA ASN A 57 3.34 -0.94 -14.39
C ASN A 57 4.52 -0.14 -13.82
N ILE A 58 4.66 -0.08 -12.49
CA ILE A 58 5.80 0.60 -11.87
C ILE A 58 7.04 -0.25 -12.06
N LYS A 59 8.05 0.36 -12.71
CA LYS A 59 9.39 -0.22 -12.80
C LYS A 59 10.28 0.40 -11.75
N ILE A 60 10.96 -0.45 -10.98
CA ILE A 60 11.91 -0.04 -9.96
C ILE A 60 13.25 -0.67 -10.27
N SER A 61 14.29 0.14 -10.30
CA SER A 61 15.67 -0.28 -10.44
C SER A 61 16.46 0.13 -9.21
N VAL A 62 17.22 -0.81 -8.64
CA VAL A 62 18.02 -0.64 -7.43
C VAL A 62 19.46 -0.98 -7.76
N PHE A 63 20.37 0.00 -7.72
CA PHE A 63 21.77 -0.18 -8.10
C PHE A 63 22.71 0.81 -7.38
N PRO A 64 24.01 0.46 -7.24
CA PRO A 64 24.61 -0.84 -7.49
C PRO A 64 24.19 -1.87 -6.44
N ASN A 65 24.23 -3.13 -6.80
CA ASN A 65 24.05 -4.24 -5.88
C ASN A 65 25.02 -5.39 -6.27
N PRO A 66 26.04 -5.68 -5.50
CA PRO A 66 26.40 -5.11 -4.19
C PRO A 66 26.79 -3.63 -4.21
N THR A 67 26.67 -2.99 -3.04
CA THR A 67 27.14 -1.63 -2.80
C THR A 67 28.15 -1.56 -1.67
N SER A 68 29.01 -0.53 -1.69
CA SER A 68 29.90 -0.22 -0.55
C SER A 68 29.33 0.91 0.34
N SER A 69 28.43 1.75 -0.21
CA SER A 69 27.89 2.90 0.51
C SER A 69 26.50 3.32 0.01
N LEU A 70 26.39 3.79 -1.21
CA LEU A 70 25.15 4.35 -1.75
C LEU A 70 24.41 3.33 -2.61
N VAL A 71 23.10 3.30 -2.45
CA VAL A 71 22.18 2.60 -3.33
C VAL A 71 21.28 3.64 -3.98
N ASN A 72 21.29 3.68 -5.30
CA ASN A 72 20.42 4.53 -6.10
C ASN A 72 19.16 3.74 -6.44
N ILE A 73 18.04 4.38 -6.30
CA ILE A 73 16.74 3.87 -6.69
C ILE A 73 16.20 4.76 -7.81
N SER A 74 15.85 4.13 -8.92
CA SER A 74 15.19 4.79 -10.05
C SER A 74 13.86 4.11 -10.30
N MET A 75 12.83 4.90 -10.47
CA MET A 75 11.46 4.45 -10.59
C MET A 75 10.80 5.08 -11.80
N GLU A 76 10.02 4.30 -12.54
CA GLU A 76 9.22 4.77 -13.69
C GLU A 76 7.73 4.54 -13.43
N ASN A 77 6.91 5.43 -13.98
CA ASN A 77 5.44 5.38 -13.90
C ASN A 77 4.88 5.51 -12.48
N ILE A 78 5.53 6.34 -11.65
CA ILE A 78 5.04 6.69 -10.33
C ILE A 78 4.20 7.96 -10.44
N ASN A 79 2.99 7.91 -9.90
CA ASN A 79 2.10 9.05 -9.80
C ASN A 79 1.80 9.44 -8.35
N ASP A 80 2.17 8.58 -7.40
CA ASP A 80 1.84 8.71 -5.99
C ASP A 80 3.08 8.62 -5.10
N GLU A 81 2.93 9.04 -3.85
CA GLU A 81 3.94 8.88 -2.83
C GLU A 81 4.19 7.39 -2.54
N LEU A 82 5.45 7.00 -2.52
CA LEU A 82 5.87 5.66 -2.12
C LEU A 82 6.69 5.71 -0.83
N ARG A 83 6.35 4.84 0.11
CA ARG A 83 7.11 4.61 1.32
C ARG A 83 8.13 3.50 1.10
N VAL A 84 9.36 3.76 1.48
CA VAL A 84 10.46 2.79 1.39
C VAL A 84 10.94 2.46 2.79
N ILE A 85 10.90 1.18 3.15
CA ILE A 85 11.38 0.69 4.43
C ILE A 85 12.53 -0.28 4.17
N VAL A 86 13.61 -0.13 4.92
CA VAL A 86 14.75 -1.05 4.87
C VAL A 86 14.79 -1.88 6.15
N PHE A 87 14.89 -3.18 5.97
CA PHE A 87 15.01 -4.15 7.05
C PHE A 87 16.38 -4.83 7.03
N ASP A 88 16.88 -5.14 8.20
CA ASP A 88 18.01 -6.05 8.33
C ASP A 88 17.56 -7.54 8.26
N VAL A 89 18.50 -8.45 8.30
CA VAL A 89 18.21 -9.90 8.27
C VAL A 89 17.42 -10.41 9.47
N ALA A 90 17.38 -9.65 10.57
CA ALA A 90 16.57 -9.97 11.74
C ALA A 90 15.15 -9.41 11.64
N GLY A 91 14.83 -8.74 10.54
CA GLY A 91 13.52 -8.09 10.31
C GLY A 91 13.34 -6.77 11.06
N ARG A 92 14.43 -6.18 11.58
CA ARG A 92 14.37 -4.88 12.25
C ARG A 92 14.36 -3.79 11.17
N GLU A 93 13.46 -2.87 11.30
CA GLU A 93 13.42 -1.66 10.50
C GLU A 93 14.59 -0.75 10.87
N ILE A 94 15.41 -0.39 9.89
CA ILE A 94 16.58 0.46 10.07
C ILE A 94 16.46 1.79 9.33
N TYR A 95 15.52 1.90 8.40
CA TYR A 95 15.26 3.09 7.61
C TYR A 95 13.80 3.11 7.18
N ASP A 96 13.17 4.27 7.22
CA ASP A 96 11.80 4.49 6.79
C ASP A 96 11.66 5.93 6.28
N ASN A 97 11.25 6.06 5.03
CA ASN A 97 11.00 7.37 4.43
C ASN A 97 10.01 7.25 3.27
N SER A 98 9.37 8.36 2.93
CA SER A 98 8.46 8.48 1.80
C SER A 98 9.07 9.36 0.72
N PHE A 99 8.81 9.01 -0.54
CA PHE A 99 9.34 9.67 -1.72
C PHE A 99 8.25 9.91 -2.75
N VAL A 100 8.32 11.07 -3.37
CA VAL A 100 7.52 11.46 -4.53
C VAL A 100 8.39 11.63 -5.78
N GLU A 101 9.71 11.65 -5.58
CA GLU A 101 10.69 11.74 -6.67
C GLU A 101 10.90 10.39 -7.33
N ASN A 102 11.14 10.41 -8.64
CA ASN A 102 11.42 9.21 -9.42
C ASN A 102 12.83 8.64 -9.18
N GLU A 103 13.72 9.44 -8.60
CA GLU A 103 15.09 9.05 -8.31
C GLU A 103 15.53 9.56 -6.94
N PHE A 104 16.09 8.67 -6.13
CA PHE A 104 16.69 8.99 -4.85
C PHE A 104 17.77 7.98 -4.48
N SER A 105 18.50 8.26 -3.42
CA SER A 105 19.58 7.39 -2.93
C SER A 105 19.44 7.14 -1.43
N ILE A 106 19.80 5.92 -1.02
CA ILE A 106 19.89 5.53 0.39
C ILE A 106 21.36 5.31 0.72
N ASP A 107 21.83 5.96 1.79
CA ASP A 107 23.19 5.83 2.27
C ASP A 107 23.32 4.68 3.28
N PHE A 108 24.08 3.67 2.90
CA PHE A 108 24.42 2.51 3.74
C PHE A 108 25.78 2.64 4.41
N SER A 109 26.48 3.78 4.32
CA SER A 109 27.83 3.96 4.87
C SER A 109 27.89 3.69 6.39
N SER A 110 26.84 4.02 7.13
CA SER A 110 26.74 3.82 8.58
C SER A 110 26.33 2.41 9.00
N TYR A 111 25.81 1.60 8.06
CA TYR A 111 25.34 0.25 8.35
C TYR A 111 26.44 -0.78 8.20
N SER A 112 26.35 -1.90 8.91
CA SER A 112 27.31 -2.99 8.83
C SER A 112 27.24 -3.70 7.47
N GLU A 113 28.31 -4.43 7.13
CA GLU A 113 28.27 -5.36 6.01
C GLU A 113 27.20 -6.42 6.24
N GLY A 114 26.48 -6.75 5.19
CA GLY A 114 25.39 -7.71 5.28
C GLY A 114 24.36 -7.58 4.18
N ILE A 115 23.28 -8.30 4.40
CA ILE A 115 22.11 -8.31 3.52
C ILE A 115 21.00 -7.45 4.13
N TYR A 116 20.40 -6.64 3.30
CA TYR A 116 19.28 -5.78 3.65
C TYR A 116 18.13 -5.98 2.67
N ILE A 117 16.91 -5.81 3.15
CA ILE A 117 15.70 -5.92 2.34
C ILE A 117 15.08 -4.54 2.23
N LEU A 118 14.96 -4.04 1.02
CA LEU A 118 14.22 -2.82 0.71
C LEU A 118 12.79 -3.20 0.35
N GLY A 119 11.82 -2.76 1.14
CA GLY A 119 10.40 -2.91 0.87
C GLY A 119 9.82 -1.60 0.34
N PHE A 120 9.10 -1.67 -0.77
CA PHE A 120 8.38 -0.55 -1.38
C PHE A 120 6.89 -0.71 -1.08
N TYR A 121 6.32 0.30 -0.44
CA TYR A 121 4.95 0.32 0.04
C TYR A 121 4.19 1.47 -0.59
N ASN A 122 2.95 1.20 -0.89
CA ASN A 122 1.96 2.20 -1.22
C ASN A 122 0.80 2.11 -0.22
N PHE A 123 -0.30 2.80 -0.47
CA PHE A 123 -1.50 2.73 0.37
C PHE A 123 -2.14 1.33 0.42
N CYS A 124 -1.82 0.42 -0.53
CA CYS A 124 -2.27 -0.97 -0.53
C CYS A 124 -1.34 -1.92 0.23
N GLY A 125 -0.20 -1.45 0.71
CA GLY A 125 0.81 -2.22 1.43
C GLY A 125 2.07 -2.50 0.62
N LEU A 126 2.79 -3.56 0.98
CA LEU A 126 4.02 -3.96 0.28
C LEU A 126 3.69 -4.49 -1.13
N PHE A 127 4.22 -3.85 -2.16
CA PHE A 127 4.03 -4.31 -3.53
C PHE A 127 5.32 -4.81 -4.19
N ARG A 128 6.50 -4.39 -3.71
CA ARG A 128 7.80 -4.84 -4.24
C ARG A 128 8.86 -4.89 -3.16
N SER A 129 9.80 -5.84 -3.28
CA SER A 129 10.97 -5.87 -2.41
C SER A 129 12.25 -6.22 -3.19
N PHE A 130 13.38 -5.70 -2.72
CA PHE A 130 14.70 -5.96 -3.28
C PHE A 130 15.66 -6.35 -2.15
N LYS A 131 16.52 -7.31 -2.46
CA LYS A 131 17.64 -7.67 -1.59
C LYS A 131 18.87 -6.89 -2.01
N VAL A 132 19.49 -6.20 -1.07
CA VAL A 132 20.72 -5.43 -1.27
C VAL A 132 21.84 -6.03 -0.43
N ALA A 133 22.99 -6.26 -1.05
CA ALA A 133 24.19 -6.68 -0.36
C ALA A 133 25.11 -5.47 -0.14
N VAL A 134 25.49 -5.23 1.11
CA VAL A 134 26.44 -4.19 1.51
C VAL A 134 27.78 -4.84 1.80
N ASN A 135 28.80 -4.48 1.03
CA ASN A 135 30.19 -4.91 1.19
C ASN A 135 31.08 -3.69 1.33
N LYS A 136 31.77 -3.57 2.48
CA LYS A 136 32.76 -2.54 2.72
C LYS A 136 34.13 -3.13 2.43
N GLN A 137 34.77 -2.67 1.41
CA GLN A 137 36.16 -2.99 1.14
C GLN A 137 37.08 -2.06 1.92
#